data_d1efe24697734eb44b521b3a2c764cc7
#
_entry.id   d1efe24697734eb44b521b3a2c764cc7
#
_cell.length_a   1.000
_cell.length_b   1.000
_cell.length_c   1.000
_cell.angle_alpha   90.00
_cell.angle_beta   90.00
_cell.angle_gamma   90.00
#
_symmetry.space_group_name_H-M   'P 1'
#
loop_
_entity.id
_entity.type
_entity.pdbx_description
1 polymer ?
#
loop_
_entity_poly.entity_id
_entity_poly.type
_entity_poly.pdbx_seq_one_letter_code
_entity_poly.pdbx_strand_id
1 'polypeptide(L)'
;VDAVEDSDEARTRAQKAEAALYRVYGDNNLEQLDLETEIDCAILGDACYKVIWDTTEKKVRVTAPDVQGIYAWWLGDDTSQMWRVASKYSLSAEETELLYQAKPKGKTATIVELWTARDFELYLDNALVEKKPNPYGFIPFIIYSNLREPKKFWGISDLPQIMESQRELNRAMSQLSRILELSGNPIAVLENVEESENIAIRPGAVWNIPEDARAYLLDLLQGGGISLHINYIDLLYRTLHDISESPRSAFGGIERDISGVALEIELNPLLQKVRRKRIIRSVVYKRRNEMILKLLEKYRGEDFGDNHLRIVWGPVLPQDVARQVNNEQTLVQTGIHSRRTAMDEIGIRDPECEFKRWLEERETILRMNKELNAKSTKSGARERASLSQAEGVEE
;
A
#
# COMPACT_ATOMS: atom_id res chain seq x y z
N VAL A 1 7.76 -17.24 -6.82
CA VAL A 1 7.58 -17.96 -8.08
C VAL A 1 7.69 -19.45 -7.80
N ASP A 2 6.64 -20.20 -8.10
CA ASP A 2 6.59 -21.64 -7.84
C ASP A 2 6.78 -22.42 -9.17
N ALA A 3 7.55 -23.49 -9.13
CA ALA A 3 7.69 -24.39 -10.26
C ALA A 3 6.39 -25.19 -10.48
N VAL A 4 5.98 -25.39 -11.72
CA VAL A 4 4.80 -26.20 -12.05
C VAL A 4 5.11 -27.70 -11.92
N GLU A 5 6.33 -28.10 -12.27
CA GLU A 5 6.80 -29.46 -12.17
C GLU A 5 7.70 -29.64 -10.95
N ASP A 6 7.62 -30.80 -10.29
CA ASP A 6 8.47 -31.14 -9.13
C ASP A 6 9.81 -31.74 -9.59
N SER A 7 10.58 -30.98 -10.38
CA SER A 7 11.93 -31.33 -10.82
C SER A 7 12.95 -30.27 -10.38
N ASP A 8 14.19 -30.66 -10.18
CA ASP A 8 15.26 -29.74 -9.76
C ASP A 8 15.52 -28.67 -10.83
N GLU A 9 15.36 -29.03 -12.10
CA GLU A 9 15.50 -28.09 -13.22
C GLU A 9 14.38 -27.03 -13.22
N ALA A 10 13.13 -27.45 -12.96
CA ALA A 10 11.99 -26.54 -12.88
C ALA A 10 12.12 -25.60 -11.66
N ARG A 11 12.56 -26.10 -10.51
CA ARG A 11 12.85 -25.30 -9.33
C ARG A 11 13.95 -24.26 -9.59
N THR A 12 15.02 -24.66 -10.30
CA THR A 12 16.11 -23.74 -10.66
C THR A 12 15.61 -22.65 -11.60
N ARG A 13 14.75 -22.98 -12.59
CA ARG A 13 14.15 -22.00 -13.49
C ARG A 13 13.21 -21.03 -12.74
N ALA A 14 12.42 -21.53 -11.79
CA ALA A 14 11.56 -20.69 -10.96
C ALA A 14 12.37 -19.71 -10.09
N GLN A 15 13.46 -20.16 -9.47
CA GLN A 15 14.37 -19.28 -8.72
C GLN A 15 15.04 -18.22 -9.62
N LYS A 16 15.43 -18.61 -10.84
CA LYS A 16 15.97 -17.67 -11.83
C LYS A 16 14.94 -16.63 -12.24
N ALA A 17 13.68 -17.03 -12.46
CA ALA A 17 12.57 -16.12 -12.75
C ALA A 17 12.33 -15.14 -11.62
N GLU A 18 12.33 -15.63 -10.38
CA GLU A 18 12.17 -14.78 -9.18
C GLU A 18 13.30 -13.76 -9.04
N ALA A 19 14.55 -14.19 -9.17
CA ALA A 19 15.71 -13.30 -9.15
C ALA A 19 15.66 -12.25 -10.27
N ALA A 20 15.20 -12.63 -11.47
CA ALA A 20 15.02 -11.72 -12.59
C ALA A 20 13.93 -10.67 -12.32
N LEU A 21 12.79 -11.07 -11.71
CA LEU A 21 11.75 -10.15 -11.29
C LEU A 21 12.26 -9.15 -10.24
N TYR A 22 12.95 -9.61 -9.18
CA TYR A 22 13.49 -8.70 -8.16
C TYR A 22 14.48 -7.70 -8.74
N ARG A 23 15.31 -8.10 -9.72
CA ARG A 23 16.19 -7.19 -10.43
C ARG A 23 15.40 -6.10 -11.16
N VAL A 24 14.33 -6.47 -11.92
CA VAL A 24 13.49 -5.50 -12.62
C VAL A 24 12.74 -4.60 -11.65
N TYR A 25 12.32 -5.12 -10.50
CA TYR A 25 11.71 -4.33 -9.42
C TYR A 25 12.67 -3.26 -8.91
N GLY A 26 13.92 -3.61 -8.65
CA GLY A 26 14.95 -2.65 -8.25
C GLY A 26 15.29 -1.65 -9.35
N ASP A 27 15.48 -2.11 -10.59
CA ASP A 27 15.84 -1.26 -11.73
C ASP A 27 14.78 -0.18 -12.06
N ASN A 28 13.51 -0.44 -11.74
CA ASN A 28 12.38 0.46 -11.98
C ASN A 28 11.85 1.13 -10.71
N ASN A 29 12.43 0.87 -9.53
CA ASN A 29 11.92 1.35 -8.23
C ASN A 29 10.40 1.08 -8.07
N LEU A 30 9.99 -0.16 -8.34
CA LEU A 30 8.57 -0.51 -8.41
C LEU A 30 7.84 -0.35 -7.07
N GLU A 31 8.52 -0.42 -5.95
CA GLU A 31 7.92 -0.20 -4.63
C GLU A 31 7.35 1.22 -4.50
N GLN A 32 8.13 2.22 -4.91
CA GLN A 32 7.68 3.61 -4.94
C GLN A 32 6.60 3.83 -6.01
N LEU A 33 6.81 3.29 -7.21
CA LEU A 33 5.86 3.41 -8.31
C LEU A 33 4.49 2.80 -7.94
N ASP A 34 4.48 1.66 -7.25
CA ASP A 34 3.27 0.99 -6.80
C ASP A 34 2.52 1.83 -5.75
N LEU A 35 3.25 2.51 -4.83
CA LEU A 35 2.65 3.43 -3.86
C LEU A 35 2.00 4.63 -4.55
N GLU A 36 2.72 5.29 -5.46
CA GLU A 36 2.20 6.43 -6.23
C GLU A 36 0.97 6.03 -7.06
N THR A 37 1.05 4.90 -7.74
CA THR A 37 -0.05 4.37 -8.56
C THR A 37 -1.28 3.99 -7.72
N GLU A 38 -1.09 3.53 -6.48
CA GLU A 38 -2.20 3.22 -5.57
C GLU A 38 -2.91 4.50 -5.09
N ILE A 39 -2.16 5.59 -4.87
CA ILE A 39 -2.73 6.91 -4.56
C ILE A 39 -3.58 7.41 -5.73
N ASP A 40 -3.04 7.38 -6.95
CA ASP A 40 -3.78 7.76 -8.16
C ASP A 40 -5.03 6.92 -8.34
N CYS A 41 -4.93 5.60 -8.15
CA CYS A 41 -6.03 4.67 -8.23
C CYS A 41 -7.16 5.00 -7.25
N ALA A 42 -6.82 5.35 -6.01
CA ALA A 42 -7.80 5.75 -4.99
C ALA A 42 -8.49 7.08 -5.32
N ILE A 43 -7.77 8.02 -5.93
CA ILE A 43 -8.28 9.34 -6.31
C ILE A 43 -9.10 9.28 -7.59
N LEU A 44 -8.57 8.66 -8.64
CA LEU A 44 -9.15 8.68 -9.98
C LEU A 44 -10.15 7.54 -10.24
N GLY A 45 -10.10 6.48 -9.41
CA GLY A 45 -10.95 5.29 -9.55
C GLY A 45 -10.30 4.16 -10.33
N ASP A 46 -9.26 4.46 -11.09
CA ASP A 46 -8.51 3.51 -11.91
C ASP A 46 -7.04 3.89 -11.92
N ALA A 47 -6.19 2.93 -12.29
CA ALA A 47 -4.78 3.17 -12.57
C ALA A 47 -4.29 2.25 -13.70
N CYS A 48 -3.09 2.53 -14.19
CA CYS A 48 -2.54 1.82 -15.33
C CYS A 48 -1.03 1.65 -15.19
N TYR A 49 -0.55 0.45 -15.52
CA TYR A 49 0.87 0.20 -15.79
C TYR A 49 1.11 0.03 -17.29
N LYS A 50 2.24 0.55 -17.76
CA LYS A 50 2.77 0.30 -19.09
C LYS A 50 4.11 -0.44 -18.94
N VAL A 51 4.20 -1.64 -19.55
CA VAL A 51 5.38 -2.52 -19.46
C VAL A 51 5.98 -2.67 -20.84
N ILE A 52 7.15 -2.11 -21.08
CA ILE A 52 7.82 -2.06 -22.38
C ILE A 52 9.28 -2.48 -22.28
N TRP A 53 9.89 -2.80 -23.41
CA TRP A 53 11.32 -2.99 -23.54
C TRP A 53 12.00 -1.69 -23.95
N ASP A 54 12.94 -1.22 -23.16
CA ASP A 54 13.80 -0.10 -23.50
C ASP A 54 14.97 -0.63 -24.35
N THR A 55 15.00 -0.23 -25.61
CA THR A 55 16.04 -0.67 -26.56
C THR A 55 17.38 -0.01 -26.31
N THR A 56 17.39 1.18 -25.70
CA THR A 56 18.61 1.95 -25.41
C THR A 56 19.32 1.37 -24.20
N GLU A 57 18.60 1.19 -23.11
CA GLU A 57 19.16 0.66 -21.86
C GLU A 57 19.13 -0.89 -21.79
N LYS A 58 18.52 -1.54 -22.79
CA LYS A 58 18.36 -3.01 -22.88
C LYS A 58 17.78 -3.63 -21.61
N LYS A 59 16.74 -2.98 -21.07
CA LYS A 59 16.03 -3.42 -19.86
C LYS A 59 14.51 -3.29 -20.01
N VAL A 60 13.79 -4.00 -19.16
CA VAL A 60 12.34 -3.82 -19.04
C VAL A 60 12.08 -2.52 -18.30
N ARG A 61 11.24 -1.67 -18.86
CA ARG A 61 10.77 -0.42 -18.26
C ARG A 61 9.31 -0.54 -17.90
N VAL A 62 8.99 -0.23 -16.65
CA VAL A 62 7.63 -0.18 -16.14
C VAL A 62 7.33 1.27 -15.75
N THR A 63 6.24 1.81 -16.28
CA THR A 63 5.78 3.17 -15.99
C THR A 63 4.30 3.14 -15.62
N ALA A 64 3.84 4.18 -14.93
CA ALA A 64 2.43 4.40 -14.60
C ALA A 64 1.94 5.65 -15.33
N PRO A 65 1.41 5.54 -16.56
CA PRO A 65 0.84 6.67 -17.27
C PRO A 65 -0.45 7.15 -16.60
N ASP A 66 -0.74 8.45 -16.72
CA ASP A 66 -1.98 9.05 -16.22
C ASP A 66 -3.19 8.35 -16.84
N VAL A 67 -4.00 7.72 -16.02
CA VAL A 67 -5.17 6.95 -16.45
C VAL A 67 -6.21 7.82 -17.13
N GLN A 68 -6.25 9.12 -16.88
CA GLN A 68 -7.15 10.06 -17.55
C GLN A 68 -6.85 10.19 -19.05
N GLY A 69 -5.61 9.89 -19.45
CA GLY A 69 -5.21 9.80 -20.85
C GLY A 69 -5.36 8.43 -21.47
N ILE A 70 -5.86 7.43 -20.75
CA ILE A 70 -5.97 6.05 -21.23
C ILE A 70 -7.40 5.75 -21.70
N TYR A 71 -7.50 5.19 -22.88
CA TYR A 71 -8.76 4.73 -23.50
C TYR A 71 -8.64 3.26 -23.83
N ALA A 72 -9.62 2.47 -23.43
CA ALA A 72 -9.63 1.03 -23.65
C ALA A 72 -10.91 0.59 -24.42
N TRP A 73 -10.74 -0.41 -25.28
CA TRP A 73 -11.84 -1.08 -25.98
C TRP A 73 -11.77 -2.58 -25.68
N TRP A 74 -12.93 -3.15 -25.39
CA TRP A 74 -13.11 -4.56 -25.07
C TRP A 74 -14.09 -5.22 -26.02
N LEU A 75 -14.15 -6.55 -26.04
CA LEU A 75 -14.98 -7.33 -26.94
C LEU A 75 -16.36 -7.58 -26.33
N GLY A 76 -17.39 -7.04 -26.95
CA GLY A 76 -18.78 -7.26 -26.55
C GLY A 76 -19.05 -6.81 -25.12
N ASP A 77 -19.62 -7.71 -24.32
CA ASP A 77 -19.94 -7.54 -22.90
C ASP A 77 -18.83 -8.06 -21.95
N ASP A 78 -17.77 -8.67 -22.49
CA ASP A 78 -16.62 -9.14 -21.72
C ASP A 78 -15.57 -8.04 -21.55
N THR A 79 -15.69 -7.31 -20.44
CA THR A 79 -14.75 -6.26 -20.07
C THR A 79 -13.32 -6.74 -19.77
N SER A 80 -13.11 -8.05 -19.63
CA SER A 80 -11.78 -8.63 -19.38
C SER A 80 -10.93 -8.76 -20.64
N GLN A 81 -11.56 -8.81 -21.82
CA GLN A 81 -10.90 -8.99 -23.11
C GLN A 81 -10.66 -7.65 -23.82
N MET A 82 -9.64 -6.93 -23.37
CA MET A 82 -9.19 -5.74 -24.08
C MET A 82 -8.52 -6.14 -25.40
N TRP A 83 -8.97 -5.55 -26.52
CA TRP A 83 -8.37 -5.76 -27.83
C TRP A 83 -7.62 -4.55 -28.36
N ARG A 84 -7.86 -3.36 -27.78
CA ARG A 84 -7.21 -2.11 -28.16
C ARG A 84 -7.10 -1.16 -26.99
N VAL A 85 -5.96 -0.45 -26.87
CA VAL A 85 -5.72 0.60 -25.89
C VAL A 85 -5.10 1.80 -26.59
N ALA A 86 -5.57 3.00 -26.27
CA ALA A 86 -4.92 4.25 -26.65
C ALA A 86 -4.40 4.97 -25.39
N SER A 87 -3.18 5.49 -25.49
CA SER A 87 -2.58 6.37 -24.48
C SER A 87 -2.38 7.74 -25.10
N LYS A 88 -3.06 8.76 -24.53
CA LYS A 88 -3.02 10.14 -24.98
C LYS A 88 -2.31 11.00 -23.95
N TYR A 89 -1.29 11.74 -24.38
CA TYR A 89 -0.55 12.67 -23.52
C TYR A 89 -0.03 13.86 -24.35
N SER A 90 0.42 14.90 -23.66
CA SER A 90 0.96 16.11 -24.31
C SER A 90 2.44 16.24 -24.04
N LEU A 91 3.20 16.63 -25.08
CA LEU A 91 4.63 16.91 -24.99
C LEU A 91 4.88 18.35 -25.40
N SER A 92 5.95 18.95 -24.88
CA SER A 92 6.47 20.22 -25.41
C SER A 92 7.06 20.05 -26.82
N ALA A 93 7.26 21.15 -27.53
CA ALA A 93 7.86 21.09 -28.85
C ALA A 93 9.27 20.49 -28.82
N GLU A 94 10.05 20.80 -27.78
CA GLU A 94 11.42 20.28 -27.58
C GLU A 94 11.42 18.78 -27.34
N GLU A 95 10.55 18.28 -26.45
CA GLU A 95 10.40 16.85 -26.17
C GLU A 95 9.93 16.08 -27.43
N THR A 96 9.01 16.69 -28.19
CA THR A 96 8.49 16.08 -29.42
C THR A 96 9.60 15.95 -30.48
N GLU A 97 10.44 16.98 -30.63
CA GLU A 97 11.58 16.95 -31.55
C GLU A 97 12.64 15.93 -31.08
N LEU A 98 12.89 15.84 -29.77
CA LEU A 98 13.85 14.89 -29.20
C LEU A 98 13.41 13.43 -29.38
N LEU A 99 12.13 13.13 -29.09
CA LEU A 99 11.62 11.75 -29.05
C LEU A 99 11.20 11.23 -30.44
N TYR A 100 10.61 12.10 -31.27
CA TYR A 100 9.97 11.68 -32.52
C TYR A 100 10.59 12.35 -33.77
N GLN A 101 11.59 13.23 -33.60
CA GLN A 101 12.22 13.99 -34.67
C GLN A 101 11.22 14.75 -35.57
N ALA A 102 10.08 15.13 -34.95
CA ALA A 102 8.97 15.80 -35.59
C ALA A 102 8.73 17.17 -34.94
N LYS A 103 8.48 18.20 -35.75
CA LYS A 103 8.15 19.55 -35.28
C LYS A 103 6.64 19.70 -35.13
N PRO A 104 6.10 19.96 -33.95
CA PRO A 104 4.69 20.24 -33.79
C PRO A 104 4.31 21.61 -34.36
N LYS A 105 3.03 21.79 -34.68
CA LYS A 105 2.49 23.06 -35.18
C LYS A 105 2.40 24.16 -34.12
N GLY A 106 2.41 23.78 -32.83
CA GLY A 106 2.26 24.65 -31.69
C GLY A 106 3.36 24.52 -30.64
N LYS A 107 3.17 25.14 -29.48
CA LYS A 107 4.10 25.01 -28.34
C LYS A 107 4.08 23.61 -27.70
N THR A 108 2.97 22.90 -27.83
CA THR A 108 2.77 21.55 -27.35
C THR A 108 2.17 20.69 -28.44
N ALA A 109 2.48 19.41 -28.46
CA ALA A 109 1.90 18.41 -29.34
C ALA A 109 1.08 17.41 -28.55
N THR A 110 -0.03 16.97 -29.11
CA THR A 110 -0.80 15.86 -28.59
C THR A 110 -0.31 14.55 -29.19
N ILE A 111 0.19 13.65 -28.37
CA ILE A 111 0.62 12.32 -28.76
C ILE A 111 -0.50 11.33 -28.45
N VAL A 112 -0.79 10.44 -29.39
CA VAL A 112 -1.67 9.30 -29.17
C VAL A 112 -0.98 8.04 -29.66
N GLU A 113 -0.69 7.15 -28.72
CA GLU A 113 -0.20 5.80 -29.01
C GLU A 113 -1.39 4.84 -29.03
N LEU A 114 -1.59 4.15 -30.14
CA LEU A 114 -2.63 3.15 -30.26
C LEU A 114 -2.02 1.76 -30.32
N TRP A 115 -2.43 0.90 -29.42
CA TRP A 115 -1.88 -0.45 -29.27
C TRP A 115 -2.95 -1.51 -29.44
N THR A 116 -2.68 -2.48 -30.27
CA THR A 116 -3.37 -3.76 -30.36
C THR A 116 -2.38 -4.90 -30.11
N ALA A 117 -2.82 -6.14 -30.04
CA ALA A 117 -1.90 -7.27 -29.94
C ALA A 117 -0.99 -7.41 -31.19
N ARG A 118 -1.44 -6.89 -32.35
CA ARG A 118 -0.74 -7.03 -33.63
C ARG A 118 -0.02 -5.77 -34.08
N ASP A 119 -0.61 -4.59 -33.83
CA ASP A 119 -0.18 -3.34 -34.43
C ASP A 119 0.05 -2.26 -33.37
N PHE A 120 0.97 -1.38 -33.66
CA PHE A 120 1.23 -0.12 -32.97
C PHE A 120 1.09 1.03 -33.97
N GLU A 121 0.34 2.07 -33.58
CA GLU A 121 0.19 3.29 -34.35
C GLU A 121 0.49 4.50 -33.46
N LEU A 122 1.23 5.46 -33.99
CA LEU A 122 1.58 6.71 -33.32
C LEU A 122 0.98 7.89 -34.10
N TYR A 123 0.24 8.71 -33.40
CA TYR A 123 -0.35 9.94 -33.94
C TYR A 123 0.23 11.16 -33.24
N LEU A 124 0.55 12.18 -34.02
CA LEU A 124 0.95 13.51 -33.57
C LEU A 124 -0.09 14.52 -34.09
N ASP A 125 -0.73 15.25 -33.19
CA ASP A 125 -1.77 16.25 -33.54
C ASP A 125 -2.82 15.70 -34.53
N ASN A 126 -3.29 14.47 -34.31
CA ASN A 126 -4.20 13.69 -35.15
C ASN A 126 -3.63 13.21 -36.50
N ALA A 127 -2.36 13.48 -36.81
CA ALA A 127 -1.71 12.93 -38.00
C ALA A 127 -1.01 11.62 -37.66
N LEU A 128 -1.20 10.58 -38.46
CA LEU A 128 -0.48 9.33 -38.32
C LEU A 128 1.00 9.55 -38.69
N VAL A 129 1.89 9.33 -37.71
CA VAL A 129 3.35 9.49 -37.90
C VAL A 129 4.01 8.15 -38.12
N GLU A 130 3.60 7.14 -37.37
CA GLU A 130 4.22 5.81 -37.46
C GLU A 130 3.15 4.71 -37.36
N LYS A 131 3.28 3.68 -38.18
CA LYS A 131 2.55 2.42 -38.07
C LYS A 131 3.50 1.26 -38.24
N LYS A 132 3.54 0.37 -37.23
CA LYS A 132 4.42 -0.80 -37.28
C LYS A 132 3.76 -1.99 -36.55
N PRO A 133 4.18 -3.23 -36.83
CA PRO A 133 3.76 -4.38 -36.03
C PRO A 133 4.14 -4.17 -34.56
N ASN A 134 3.24 -4.58 -33.66
CA ASN A 134 3.54 -4.58 -32.22
C ASN A 134 4.64 -5.61 -31.94
N PRO A 135 5.81 -5.16 -31.44
CA PRO A 135 6.93 -6.07 -31.23
C PRO A 135 6.68 -7.08 -30.10
N TYR A 136 5.70 -6.86 -29.23
CA TYR A 136 5.51 -7.67 -28.02
C TYR A 136 4.56 -8.85 -28.24
N GLY A 137 3.61 -8.76 -29.17
CA GLY A 137 2.55 -9.75 -29.35
C GLY A 137 1.43 -9.67 -28.31
N PHE A 138 1.45 -8.67 -27.43
CA PHE A 138 0.43 -8.36 -26.45
C PHE A 138 0.32 -6.84 -26.26
N ILE A 139 -0.78 -6.38 -25.70
CA ILE A 139 -0.99 -4.97 -25.35
C ILE A 139 -0.19 -4.67 -24.07
N PRO A 140 0.80 -3.74 -24.11
CA PRO A 140 1.72 -3.51 -22.99
C PRO A 140 1.12 -2.66 -21.86
N PHE A 141 -0.19 -2.71 -21.69
CA PHE A 141 -0.93 -1.95 -20.67
C PHE A 141 -1.71 -2.88 -19.76
N ILE A 142 -1.70 -2.57 -18.47
CA ILE A 142 -2.50 -3.22 -17.45
C ILE A 142 -3.33 -2.15 -16.78
N ILE A 143 -4.60 -2.07 -17.13
CA ILE A 143 -5.56 -1.14 -16.56
C ILE A 143 -6.30 -1.86 -15.46
N TYR A 144 -6.46 -1.23 -14.30
CA TYR A 144 -7.15 -1.83 -13.17
C TYR A 144 -7.91 -0.79 -12.35
N SER A 145 -9.00 -1.24 -11.75
CA SER A 145 -9.89 -0.39 -10.95
C SER A 145 -9.49 -0.35 -9.47
N ASN A 146 -9.79 0.76 -8.83
CA ASN A 146 -9.68 0.91 -7.38
C ASN A 146 -10.71 0.01 -6.67
N LEU A 147 -11.97 0.26 -6.92
CA LEU A 147 -13.09 -0.60 -6.55
C LEU A 147 -13.88 -0.93 -7.81
N ARG A 148 -14.15 -2.21 -8.00
CA ARG A 148 -14.82 -2.67 -9.21
C ARG A 148 -16.34 -2.53 -9.08
N GLU A 149 -16.95 -1.87 -10.06
CA GLU A 149 -18.39 -1.88 -10.23
C GLU A 149 -18.78 -3.05 -11.16
N PRO A 150 -19.77 -3.89 -10.76
CA PRO A 150 -20.19 -5.01 -11.59
C PRO A 150 -20.58 -4.57 -12.99
N LYS A 151 -20.13 -5.32 -14.01
CA LYS A 151 -20.41 -5.09 -15.44
C LYS A 151 -19.82 -3.82 -16.05
N LYS A 152 -19.07 -3.01 -15.28
CA LYS A 152 -18.33 -1.86 -15.80
C LYS A 152 -16.86 -2.17 -15.94
N PHE A 153 -16.23 -1.56 -16.92
CA PHE A 153 -14.77 -1.65 -17.10
C PHE A 153 -14.05 -0.73 -16.13
N TRP A 154 -14.49 0.52 -16.05
CA TRP A 154 -13.91 1.54 -15.17
C TRP A 154 -14.41 1.38 -13.75
N GLY A 155 -13.52 1.67 -12.80
CA GLY A 155 -13.78 1.56 -11.38
C GLY A 155 -14.34 2.83 -10.74
N ILE A 156 -14.43 2.79 -9.42
CA ILE A 156 -14.96 3.87 -8.60
C ILE A 156 -13.84 4.41 -7.69
N SER A 157 -13.69 5.74 -7.66
CA SER A 157 -12.83 6.45 -6.72
C SER A 157 -13.33 6.30 -5.27
N ASP A 158 -12.42 6.39 -4.30
CA ASP A 158 -12.78 6.45 -2.88
C ASP A 158 -13.35 7.84 -2.47
N LEU A 159 -13.17 8.89 -3.30
CA LEU A 159 -13.50 10.27 -2.93
C LEU A 159 -14.99 10.64 -3.03
N PRO A 160 -15.75 10.30 -4.09
CA PRO A 160 -17.10 10.81 -4.30
C PRO A 160 -18.04 10.57 -3.11
N GLN A 161 -17.93 9.41 -2.46
CA GLN A 161 -18.82 9.03 -1.36
C GLN A 161 -18.59 9.85 -0.07
N ILE A 162 -17.39 10.44 0.11
CA ILE A 162 -17.06 11.24 1.30
C ILE A 162 -17.13 12.74 1.05
N MET A 163 -17.22 13.19 -0.20
CA MET A 163 -17.11 14.61 -0.57
C MET A 163 -18.16 15.50 0.11
N GLU A 164 -19.43 15.07 0.14
CA GLU A 164 -20.50 15.88 0.73
C GLU A 164 -20.35 15.98 2.24
N SER A 165 -20.04 14.88 2.91
CA SER A 165 -19.79 14.88 4.36
C SER A 165 -18.57 15.71 4.72
N GLN A 166 -17.49 15.68 3.90
CA GLN A 166 -16.31 16.50 4.10
C GLN A 166 -16.60 18.00 3.88
N ARG A 167 -17.41 18.33 2.88
CA ARG A 167 -17.83 19.71 2.61
C ARG A 167 -18.64 20.26 3.77
N GLU A 168 -19.58 19.48 4.28
CA GLU A 168 -20.42 19.88 5.42
C GLU A 168 -19.60 20.00 6.72
N LEU A 169 -18.63 19.10 6.94
CA LEU A 169 -17.70 19.20 8.07
C LEU A 169 -16.90 20.51 8.02
N ASN A 170 -16.34 20.85 6.88
CA ASN A 170 -15.60 22.10 6.69
C ASN A 170 -16.49 23.34 6.94
N ARG A 171 -17.75 23.29 6.50
CA ARG A 171 -18.72 24.36 6.72
C ARG A 171 -19.08 24.48 8.21
N ALA A 172 -19.35 23.38 8.89
CA ALA A 172 -19.69 23.36 10.31
C ALA A 172 -18.53 23.87 11.17
N MET A 173 -17.29 23.46 10.87
CA MET A 173 -16.08 23.94 11.56
C MET A 173 -15.88 25.44 11.35
N SER A 174 -16.07 25.95 10.13
CA SER A 174 -15.96 27.37 9.83
C SER A 174 -17.02 28.20 10.54
N GLN A 175 -18.25 27.68 10.64
CA GLN A 175 -19.34 28.32 11.41
C GLN A 175 -19.02 28.35 12.90
N LEU A 176 -18.54 27.24 13.48
CA LEU A 176 -18.13 27.18 14.89
C LEU A 176 -17.01 28.19 15.18
N SER A 177 -16.00 28.26 14.31
CA SER A 177 -14.91 29.23 14.43
C SER A 177 -15.43 30.67 14.47
N ARG A 178 -16.39 31.00 13.59
CA ARG A 178 -17.03 32.33 13.54
C ARG A 178 -17.87 32.62 14.79
N ILE A 179 -18.61 31.62 15.31
CA ILE A 179 -19.36 31.75 16.55
C ILE A 179 -18.43 32.03 17.74
N LEU A 180 -17.29 31.32 17.81
CA LEU A 180 -16.29 31.53 18.85
C LEU A 180 -15.64 32.91 18.76
N GLU A 181 -15.35 33.39 17.56
CA GLU A 181 -14.85 34.77 17.32
C GLU A 181 -15.84 35.84 17.82
N LEU A 182 -17.11 35.70 17.46
CA LEU A 182 -18.17 36.62 17.91
C LEU A 182 -18.40 36.54 19.41
N SER A 183 -18.30 35.34 19.99
CA SER A 183 -18.42 35.13 21.44
C SER A 183 -17.23 35.68 22.23
N GLY A 184 -16.03 35.62 21.65
CA GLY A 184 -14.83 36.26 22.23
C GLY A 184 -14.83 37.77 22.21
N ASN A 185 -15.66 38.38 21.33
CA ASN A 185 -15.87 39.84 21.22
C ASN A 185 -17.38 40.16 21.41
N PRO A 186 -17.91 40.01 22.63
CA PRO A 186 -19.34 40.14 22.88
C PRO A 186 -19.81 41.58 22.57
N ILE A 187 -21.00 41.68 21.96
CA ILE A 187 -21.65 42.95 21.69
C ILE A 187 -22.25 43.47 22.98
N ALA A 188 -21.84 44.65 23.41
CA ALA A 188 -22.48 45.34 24.54
C ALA A 188 -23.76 46.02 24.05
N VAL A 189 -24.85 45.69 24.69
CA VAL A 189 -26.15 46.34 24.45
C VAL A 189 -26.46 47.30 25.60
N LEU A 190 -26.79 48.53 25.22
CA LEU A 190 -27.19 49.59 26.14
C LEU A 190 -28.63 50.00 25.81
N GLU A 191 -29.51 49.90 26.76
CA GLU A 191 -30.89 50.30 26.65
C GLU A 191 -31.12 51.59 27.48
N ASN A 192 -31.84 52.56 26.96
CA ASN A 192 -32.17 53.83 27.62
C ASN A 192 -30.95 54.70 27.98
N VAL A 193 -29.90 54.70 27.17
CA VAL A 193 -28.73 55.58 27.34
C VAL A 193 -28.76 56.61 26.25
N GLU A 194 -28.95 57.92 26.67
CA GLU A 194 -29.08 59.03 25.74
C GLU A 194 -27.74 59.44 25.08
N GLU A 195 -26.59 59.20 25.70
CA GLU A 195 -25.25 59.43 25.17
C GLU A 195 -24.31 58.25 25.41
N SER A 196 -23.86 57.60 24.36
CA SER A 196 -22.95 56.45 24.41
C SER A 196 -21.48 56.78 24.06
N GLU A 197 -21.09 58.03 23.87
CA GLU A 197 -19.79 58.41 23.33
C GLU A 197 -18.58 58.09 24.23
N ASN A 198 -18.76 57.77 25.53
CA ASN A 198 -17.68 57.56 26.48
C ASN A 198 -17.61 56.14 27.10
N ILE A 199 -18.28 55.17 26.51
CA ILE A 199 -18.28 53.82 27.08
C ILE A 199 -17.11 53.01 26.53
N ALA A 200 -16.06 52.84 27.34
CA ALA A 200 -14.90 52.08 26.98
C ALA A 200 -15.17 50.58 27.03
N ILE A 201 -15.04 49.87 25.90
CA ILE A 201 -15.10 48.40 25.81
C ILE A 201 -13.68 47.86 25.94
N ARG A 202 -13.25 47.57 27.16
CA ARG A 202 -11.94 46.93 27.47
C ARG A 202 -12.00 46.13 28.74
N PRO A 203 -11.19 45.10 28.89
CA PRO A 203 -11.10 44.34 30.13
C PRO A 203 -10.90 45.23 31.35
N GLY A 204 -11.73 45.05 32.41
CA GLY A 204 -11.67 45.87 33.61
C GLY A 204 -12.33 47.23 33.54
N ALA A 205 -13.04 47.61 32.45
CA ALA A 205 -13.82 48.81 32.39
C ALA A 205 -15.04 48.75 33.30
N VAL A 206 -15.26 49.81 34.06
CA VAL A 206 -16.47 49.99 34.89
C VAL A 206 -17.37 51.00 34.21
N TRP A 207 -18.60 50.61 33.90
CA TRP A 207 -19.60 51.44 33.27
C TRP A 207 -20.51 52.05 34.32
N ASN A 208 -20.60 53.35 34.36
CA ASN A 208 -21.55 54.10 35.17
C ASN A 208 -22.77 54.41 34.31
N ILE A 209 -23.89 53.74 34.54
CA ILE A 209 -25.11 53.88 33.76
C ILE A 209 -26.25 54.52 34.64
N PRO A 210 -27.19 55.29 34.04
CA PRO A 210 -28.35 55.83 34.75
C PRO A 210 -29.22 54.75 35.41
N GLU A 211 -29.99 55.10 36.44
CA GLU A 211 -30.84 54.17 37.17
C GLU A 211 -31.87 53.40 36.32
N ASP A 212 -32.36 54.05 35.23
CA ASP A 212 -33.33 53.49 34.30
C ASP A 212 -32.69 52.79 33.12
N ALA A 213 -31.35 52.76 33.01
CA ALA A 213 -30.61 52.14 31.91
C ALA A 213 -30.25 50.67 32.24
N ARG A 214 -30.13 49.89 31.19
CA ARG A 214 -29.63 48.49 31.27
C ARG A 214 -28.43 48.32 30.36
N ALA A 215 -27.41 47.71 30.90
CA ALA A 215 -26.24 47.30 30.13
C ALA A 215 -26.08 45.80 30.28
N TYR A 216 -25.99 45.10 29.18
CA TYR A 216 -25.68 43.68 29.18
C TYR A 216 -24.85 43.32 27.96
N LEU A 217 -24.10 42.25 28.07
CA LEU A 217 -23.42 41.66 26.92
C LEU A 217 -24.39 40.71 26.22
N LEU A 218 -24.54 40.88 24.90
CA LEU A 218 -25.38 39.98 24.12
C LEU A 218 -24.71 38.61 24.09
N ASP A 219 -25.29 37.71 24.86
CA ASP A 219 -24.85 36.29 24.87
C ASP A 219 -25.51 35.56 23.68
N LEU A 220 -24.74 35.41 22.62
CA LEU A 220 -25.15 34.67 21.41
C LEU A 220 -25.18 33.14 21.64
N LEU A 221 -24.76 32.68 22.83
CA LEU A 221 -24.54 31.28 23.14
C LEU A 221 -25.52 30.73 24.17
N GLN A 222 -26.54 31.51 24.57
CA GLN A 222 -27.56 31.05 25.50
C GLN A 222 -28.20 29.73 25.04
N GLY A 223 -28.28 28.76 25.94
CA GLY A 223 -29.01 27.51 25.71
C GLY A 223 -28.20 26.35 25.10
N GLY A 224 -26.88 26.36 25.18
CA GLY A 224 -26.09 25.16 24.81
C GLY A 224 -25.82 25.02 23.31
N GLY A 225 -25.96 26.11 22.53
CA GLY A 225 -25.74 26.11 21.07
C GLY A 225 -24.36 25.62 20.66
N ILE A 226 -23.28 25.94 21.41
CA ILE A 226 -21.93 25.45 21.12
C ILE A 226 -21.87 23.91 21.24
N SER A 227 -22.47 23.36 22.30
CA SER A 227 -22.46 21.90 22.50
C SER A 227 -23.18 21.18 21.36
N LEU A 228 -24.25 21.77 20.82
CA LEU A 228 -24.95 21.23 19.66
C LEU A 228 -24.06 21.24 18.41
N HIS A 229 -23.31 22.32 18.17
CA HIS A 229 -22.37 22.41 17.04
C HIS A 229 -21.23 21.39 17.19
N ILE A 230 -20.66 21.22 18.39
CA ILE A 230 -19.61 20.24 18.66
C ILE A 230 -20.14 18.84 18.42
N ASN A 231 -21.31 18.48 18.92
CA ASN A 231 -21.95 17.19 18.72
C ASN A 231 -22.23 16.94 17.23
N TYR A 232 -22.65 17.96 16.49
CA TYR A 232 -22.88 17.84 15.06
C TYR A 232 -21.58 17.62 14.28
N ILE A 233 -20.52 18.32 14.61
CA ILE A 233 -19.18 18.11 14.04
C ILE A 233 -18.68 16.70 14.32
N ASP A 234 -18.86 16.20 15.56
CA ASP A 234 -18.48 14.84 15.92
C ASP A 234 -19.29 13.79 15.14
N LEU A 235 -20.59 14.03 14.94
CA LEU A 235 -21.44 13.17 14.11
C LEU A 235 -20.94 13.13 12.66
N LEU A 236 -20.64 14.29 12.06
CA LEU A 236 -20.10 14.36 10.70
C LEU A 236 -18.74 13.65 10.58
N TYR A 237 -17.89 13.83 11.59
CA TYR A 237 -16.58 13.20 11.64
C TYR A 237 -16.69 11.67 11.71
N ARG A 238 -17.58 11.14 12.57
CA ARG A 238 -17.87 9.69 12.62
C ARG A 238 -18.44 9.18 11.30
N THR A 239 -19.39 9.90 10.71
CA THR A 239 -19.97 9.55 9.41
C THR A 239 -18.91 9.44 8.33
N LEU A 240 -17.92 10.34 8.29
CA LEU A 240 -16.79 10.26 7.36
C LEU A 240 -15.98 8.98 7.55
N HIS A 241 -15.67 8.61 8.79
CA HIS A 241 -14.94 7.37 9.09
C HIS A 241 -15.74 6.14 8.68
N ASP A 242 -17.04 6.12 8.96
CA ASP A 242 -17.92 5.00 8.62
C ASP A 242 -18.04 4.81 7.10
N ILE A 243 -18.30 5.89 6.36
CA ILE A 243 -18.40 5.84 4.89
C ILE A 243 -17.07 5.48 4.24
N SER A 244 -15.95 5.99 4.76
CA SER A 244 -14.62 5.70 4.23
C SER A 244 -14.10 4.30 4.59
N GLU A 245 -14.82 3.57 5.47
CA GLU A 245 -14.37 2.28 6.03
C GLU A 245 -12.99 2.39 6.70
N SER A 246 -12.66 3.57 7.25
CA SER A 246 -11.37 3.87 7.86
C SER A 246 -11.59 4.36 9.30
N PRO A 247 -11.70 3.47 10.28
CA PRO A 247 -12.03 3.82 11.66
C PRO A 247 -10.98 4.74 12.28
N ARG A 248 -11.40 5.59 13.21
CA ARG A 248 -10.55 6.58 13.90
C ARG A 248 -9.35 5.95 14.60
N SER A 249 -9.53 4.74 15.14
CA SER A 249 -8.47 3.96 15.76
C SER A 249 -7.27 3.67 14.85
N ALA A 250 -7.49 3.60 13.52
CA ALA A 250 -6.41 3.47 12.54
C ALA A 250 -5.48 4.69 12.48
N PHE A 251 -5.93 5.85 12.98
CA PHE A 251 -5.17 7.11 13.04
C PHE A 251 -4.68 7.45 14.45
N GLY A 252 -4.68 6.48 15.38
CA GLY A 252 -4.19 6.68 16.74
C GLY A 252 -5.20 7.34 17.70
N GLY A 253 -6.45 7.52 17.31
CA GLY A 253 -7.52 8.09 18.13
C GLY A 253 -8.12 7.12 19.16
N ILE A 254 -7.28 6.34 19.84
CA ILE A 254 -7.73 5.39 20.88
C ILE A 254 -7.91 6.16 22.18
N GLU A 255 -9.17 6.37 22.59
CA GLU A 255 -9.52 7.12 23.82
C GLU A 255 -9.54 6.25 25.08
N ARG A 256 -9.37 4.93 24.96
CA ARG A 256 -9.45 3.96 26.07
C ARG A 256 -8.44 2.84 25.87
N ASP A 257 -8.03 2.21 26.96
CA ASP A 257 -7.28 0.94 26.90
C ASP A 257 -8.18 -0.16 26.33
N ILE A 258 -8.10 -0.35 25.03
CA ILE A 258 -8.87 -1.36 24.30
C ILE A 258 -7.98 -2.62 24.20
N SER A 259 -8.57 -3.81 24.46
CA SER A 259 -7.85 -5.06 24.24
C SER A 259 -7.50 -5.24 22.75
N GLY A 260 -6.40 -5.93 22.46
CA GLY A 260 -5.97 -6.18 21.08
C GLY A 260 -7.07 -6.79 20.20
N VAL A 261 -7.90 -7.70 20.77
CA VAL A 261 -9.04 -8.31 20.06
C VAL A 261 -10.13 -7.27 19.74
N ALA A 262 -10.44 -6.37 20.69
CA ALA A 262 -11.42 -5.31 20.46
C ALA A 262 -10.93 -4.34 19.37
N LEU A 263 -9.64 -4.02 19.34
CA LEU A 263 -9.04 -3.20 18.31
C LEU A 263 -9.10 -3.88 16.92
N GLU A 264 -8.84 -5.18 16.83
CA GLU A 264 -8.99 -5.94 15.60
C GLU A 264 -10.43 -5.89 15.05
N ILE A 265 -11.43 -6.01 15.95
CA ILE A 265 -12.84 -5.91 15.57
C ILE A 265 -13.16 -4.50 15.06
N GLU A 266 -12.67 -3.47 15.72
CA GLU A 266 -12.88 -2.08 15.30
C GLU A 266 -12.22 -1.78 13.95
N LEU A 267 -11.04 -2.35 13.68
CA LEU A 267 -10.32 -2.20 12.42
C LEU A 267 -10.88 -3.09 11.29
N ASN A 268 -11.82 -3.99 11.56
CA ASN A 268 -12.34 -4.93 10.56
C ASN A 268 -12.87 -4.27 9.29
N PRO A 269 -13.59 -3.12 9.28
CA PRO A 269 -14.02 -2.46 8.04
C PRO A 269 -12.83 -2.11 7.14
N LEU A 270 -11.77 -1.56 7.70
CA LEU A 270 -10.53 -1.24 6.98
C LEU A 270 -9.86 -2.51 6.42
N LEU A 271 -9.77 -3.56 7.22
CA LEU A 271 -9.20 -4.85 6.79
C LEU A 271 -9.98 -5.45 5.61
N GLN A 272 -11.31 -5.37 5.64
CA GLN A 272 -12.15 -5.84 4.53
C GLN A 272 -11.97 -4.96 3.28
N LYS A 273 -11.83 -3.64 3.43
CA LYS A 273 -11.52 -2.73 2.31
C LYS A 273 -10.18 -3.11 1.66
N VAL A 274 -9.13 -3.27 2.47
CA VAL A 274 -7.80 -3.69 1.99
C VAL A 274 -7.87 -5.06 1.31
N ARG A 275 -8.60 -6.03 1.88
CA ARG A 275 -8.78 -7.36 1.29
C ARG A 275 -9.42 -7.30 -0.10
N ARG A 276 -10.49 -6.50 -0.29
CA ARG A 276 -11.13 -6.30 -1.60
C ARG A 276 -10.13 -5.71 -2.62
N LYS A 277 -9.35 -4.70 -2.21
CA LYS A 277 -8.31 -4.11 -3.07
C LYS A 277 -7.22 -5.14 -3.41
N ARG A 278 -6.71 -5.91 -2.44
CA ARG A 278 -5.68 -6.95 -2.66
C ARG A 278 -6.10 -8.00 -3.67
N ILE A 279 -7.39 -8.39 -3.73
CA ILE A 279 -7.89 -9.34 -4.73
C ILE A 279 -7.63 -8.81 -6.15
N ILE A 280 -7.93 -7.54 -6.41
CA ILE A 280 -7.70 -6.90 -7.72
C ILE A 280 -6.20 -6.81 -7.99
N ARG A 281 -5.43 -6.27 -7.03
CA ARG A 281 -3.98 -6.03 -7.18
C ARG A 281 -3.19 -7.32 -7.38
N SER A 282 -3.60 -8.42 -6.76
CA SER A 282 -2.95 -9.73 -6.98
C SER A 282 -2.97 -10.14 -8.45
N VAL A 283 -4.10 -9.96 -9.14
CA VAL A 283 -4.22 -10.25 -10.58
C VAL A 283 -3.36 -9.28 -11.40
N VAL A 284 -3.34 -8.00 -11.04
CA VAL A 284 -2.57 -6.96 -11.72
C VAL A 284 -1.08 -7.22 -11.65
N TYR A 285 -0.55 -7.47 -10.45
CA TYR A 285 0.88 -7.73 -10.25
C TYR A 285 1.31 -9.06 -10.87
N LYS A 286 0.46 -10.08 -10.81
CA LYS A 286 0.71 -11.34 -11.53
C LYS A 286 0.86 -11.08 -13.03
N ARG A 287 -0.08 -10.37 -13.64
CA ARG A 287 -0.05 -10.03 -15.07
C ARG A 287 1.15 -9.16 -15.44
N ARG A 288 1.52 -8.20 -14.59
CA ARG A 288 2.73 -7.38 -14.77
C ARG A 288 3.99 -8.25 -14.78
N ASN A 289 4.11 -9.16 -13.83
CA ASN A 289 5.25 -10.06 -13.75
C ASN A 289 5.32 -11.02 -14.94
N GLU A 290 4.19 -11.54 -15.42
CA GLU A 290 4.13 -12.34 -16.65
C GLU A 290 4.61 -11.55 -17.87
N MET A 291 4.24 -10.27 -18.00
CA MET A 291 4.72 -9.42 -19.08
C MET A 291 6.23 -9.15 -18.97
N ILE A 292 6.72 -8.91 -17.76
CA ILE A 292 8.17 -8.70 -17.52
C ILE A 292 8.95 -9.94 -17.96
N LEU A 293 8.57 -11.14 -17.52
CA LEU A 293 9.24 -12.39 -17.88
C LEU A 293 9.21 -12.61 -19.38
N LYS A 294 8.08 -12.44 -20.06
CA LYS A 294 7.97 -12.54 -21.53
C LYS A 294 8.88 -11.59 -22.28
N LEU A 295 9.08 -10.37 -21.77
CA LEU A 295 10.01 -9.43 -22.38
C LEU A 295 11.47 -9.84 -22.17
N LEU A 296 11.82 -10.37 -21.00
CA LEU A 296 13.15 -10.89 -20.73
C LEU A 296 13.48 -12.14 -21.58
N GLU A 297 12.53 -13.07 -21.70
CA GLU A 297 12.65 -14.23 -22.58
C GLU A 297 12.89 -13.78 -24.03
N LYS A 298 12.08 -12.86 -24.51
CA LYS A 298 12.15 -12.40 -25.91
C LYS A 298 13.43 -11.65 -26.24
N TYR A 299 13.85 -10.73 -25.39
CA TYR A 299 14.92 -9.78 -25.71
C TYR A 299 16.29 -10.14 -25.10
N ARG A 300 16.32 -10.94 -24.03
CA ARG A 300 17.56 -11.44 -23.41
C ARG A 300 17.83 -12.91 -23.69
N GLY A 301 16.85 -13.63 -24.26
CA GLY A 301 16.99 -15.07 -24.51
C GLY A 301 17.03 -15.87 -23.21
N GLU A 302 16.49 -15.33 -22.11
CA GLU A 302 16.38 -16.06 -20.83
C GLU A 302 15.25 -17.09 -20.97
N ASP A 303 15.44 -18.29 -20.41
CA ASP A 303 14.40 -19.32 -20.33
C ASP A 303 13.98 -19.48 -18.88
N PHE A 304 12.72 -19.23 -18.60
CA PHE A 304 12.13 -19.38 -17.28
C PHE A 304 11.23 -20.60 -17.19
N GLY A 305 10.83 -21.20 -18.31
CA GLY A 305 9.89 -22.31 -18.37
C GLY A 305 8.48 -21.94 -17.85
N ASP A 306 7.66 -22.95 -17.64
CA ASP A 306 6.32 -22.74 -17.07
C ASP A 306 6.40 -22.56 -15.56
N ASN A 307 6.00 -21.36 -15.09
CA ASN A 307 6.03 -20.97 -13.70
C ASN A 307 4.65 -20.54 -13.21
N HIS A 308 4.35 -20.83 -11.95
CA HIS A 308 3.18 -20.33 -11.28
C HIS A 308 3.53 -19.11 -10.44
N LEU A 309 3.03 -17.93 -10.86
CA LEU A 309 3.24 -16.69 -10.13
C LEU A 309 2.19 -16.54 -9.04
N ARG A 310 2.63 -16.38 -7.79
CA ARG A 310 1.79 -16.12 -6.63
C ARG A 310 2.23 -14.81 -5.97
N ILE A 311 1.27 -13.93 -5.69
CA ILE A 311 1.52 -12.71 -4.93
C ILE A 311 1.26 -12.98 -3.45
N VAL A 312 2.29 -12.80 -2.65
CA VAL A 312 2.22 -12.94 -1.19
C VAL A 312 2.12 -11.56 -0.56
N TRP A 313 1.07 -11.32 0.20
CA TRP A 313 0.84 -10.07 0.90
C TRP A 313 1.32 -10.16 2.34
N GLY A 314 2.06 -9.17 2.78
CA GLY A 314 2.38 -9.02 4.20
C GLY A 314 1.13 -8.73 5.05
N PRO A 315 1.21 -8.88 6.39
CA PRO A 315 0.13 -8.55 7.30
C PRO A 315 -0.23 -7.05 7.20
N VAL A 316 -1.51 -6.72 7.35
CA VAL A 316 -1.98 -5.32 7.33
C VAL A 316 -1.75 -4.63 8.67
N LEU A 317 -1.95 -5.36 9.76
CA LEU A 317 -1.72 -4.88 11.11
C LEU A 317 -0.34 -5.32 11.61
N PRO A 318 0.32 -4.51 12.43
CA PRO A 318 1.50 -4.96 13.15
C PRO A 318 1.12 -6.21 13.95
N GLN A 319 1.82 -7.30 13.71
CA GLN A 319 1.62 -8.52 14.48
C GLN A 319 2.46 -8.43 15.75
N ASP A 320 1.90 -8.92 16.86
CA ASP A 320 2.70 -9.18 18.06
C ASP A 320 3.63 -10.35 17.76
N VAL A 321 4.85 -10.01 17.35
CA VAL A 321 5.89 -10.98 16.98
C VAL A 321 6.15 -11.97 18.12
N ALA A 322 6.11 -11.52 19.38
CA ALA A 322 6.32 -12.38 20.52
C ALA A 322 5.21 -13.44 20.66
N ARG A 323 3.96 -13.01 20.47
CA ARG A 323 2.79 -13.90 20.48
C ARG A 323 2.84 -14.90 19.30
N GLN A 324 3.23 -14.41 18.12
CA GLN A 324 3.37 -15.27 16.92
C GLN A 324 4.46 -16.32 17.11
N VAL A 325 5.63 -15.93 17.61
CA VAL A 325 6.73 -16.86 17.92
C VAL A 325 6.27 -17.91 18.94
N ASN A 326 5.56 -17.54 19.99
CA ASN A 326 5.05 -18.49 20.99
C ASN A 326 4.01 -19.46 20.38
N ASN A 327 3.13 -18.97 19.51
CA ASN A 327 2.17 -19.81 18.81
C ASN A 327 2.88 -20.82 17.90
N GLU A 328 3.82 -20.36 17.08
CA GLU A 328 4.59 -21.21 16.18
C GLU A 328 5.45 -22.22 16.95
N GLN A 329 6.05 -21.81 18.06
CA GLN A 329 6.76 -22.74 18.95
C GLN A 329 5.84 -23.87 19.41
N THR A 330 4.61 -23.55 19.82
CA THR A 330 3.62 -24.56 20.25
C THR A 330 3.22 -25.47 19.09
N LEU A 331 2.97 -24.91 17.89
CA LEU A 331 2.59 -25.69 16.71
C LEU A 331 3.70 -26.62 16.23
N VAL A 332 4.96 -26.19 16.32
CA VAL A 332 6.13 -27.06 16.00
C VAL A 332 6.32 -28.13 17.06
N GLN A 333 6.14 -27.82 18.35
CA GLN A 333 6.27 -28.79 19.44
C GLN A 333 5.19 -29.89 19.38
N THR A 334 3.96 -29.51 18.99
CA THR A 334 2.85 -30.46 18.81
C THR A 334 2.91 -31.23 17.49
N GLY A 335 3.87 -30.91 16.61
CA GLY A 335 4.05 -31.58 15.32
C GLY A 335 3.05 -31.15 14.23
N ILE A 336 2.29 -30.09 14.46
CA ILE A 336 1.32 -29.55 13.47
C ILE A 336 2.05 -28.80 12.37
N HIS A 337 3.03 -27.96 12.72
CA HIS A 337 3.85 -27.22 11.78
C HIS A 337 5.26 -27.80 11.70
N SER A 338 5.83 -27.77 10.49
CA SER A 338 7.28 -28.00 10.33
C SER A 338 8.05 -26.75 10.76
N ARG A 339 9.33 -26.88 11.09
CA ARG A 339 10.19 -25.73 11.40
C ARG A 339 10.29 -24.76 10.22
N ARG A 340 10.25 -25.26 8.98
CA ARG A 340 10.26 -24.43 7.77
C ARG A 340 9.00 -23.60 7.67
N THR A 341 7.84 -24.21 7.90
CA THR A 341 6.56 -23.49 7.93
C THR A 341 6.57 -22.40 9.01
N ALA A 342 7.06 -22.71 10.21
CA ALA A 342 7.16 -21.73 11.29
C ALA A 342 8.12 -20.57 10.96
N MET A 343 9.24 -20.85 10.27
CA MET A 343 10.16 -19.82 9.80
C MET A 343 9.51 -18.88 8.76
N ASP A 344 8.70 -19.44 7.84
CA ASP A 344 7.94 -18.68 6.84
C ASP A 344 6.89 -17.80 7.50
N GLU A 345 6.11 -18.36 8.43
CA GLU A 345 5.05 -17.64 9.17
C GLU A 345 5.61 -16.49 10.05
N ILE A 346 6.81 -16.65 10.63
CA ILE A 346 7.48 -15.60 11.40
C ILE A 346 8.11 -14.54 10.47
N GLY A 347 8.15 -14.76 9.16
CA GLY A 347 8.63 -13.81 8.16
C GLY A 347 10.13 -13.88 7.90
N ILE A 348 10.78 -15.02 8.13
CA ILE A 348 12.17 -15.24 7.72
C ILE A 348 12.23 -15.28 6.19
N ARG A 349 13.07 -14.44 5.59
CA ARG A 349 13.12 -14.21 4.13
C ARG A 349 13.43 -15.46 3.29
N ASP A 350 14.23 -16.37 3.82
CA ASP A 350 14.62 -17.62 3.15
C ASP A 350 14.60 -18.79 4.16
N PRO A 351 13.41 -19.37 4.40
CA PRO A 351 13.25 -20.49 5.34
C PRO A 351 14.07 -21.71 4.98
N GLU A 352 14.33 -21.97 3.70
CA GLU A 352 15.11 -23.11 3.24
C GLU A 352 16.60 -22.95 3.56
N CYS A 353 17.16 -21.77 3.30
CA CYS A 353 18.54 -21.45 3.62
C CYS A 353 18.77 -21.46 5.14
N GLU A 354 17.85 -20.87 5.90
CA GLU A 354 17.93 -20.83 7.35
C GLU A 354 17.80 -22.22 7.97
N PHE A 355 16.93 -23.06 7.43
CA PHE A 355 16.81 -24.44 7.88
C PHE A 355 18.07 -25.28 7.59
N LYS A 356 18.73 -25.05 6.45
CA LYS A 356 20.03 -25.69 6.15
C LYS A 356 21.11 -25.26 7.14
N ARG A 357 21.23 -23.98 7.44
CA ARG A 357 22.17 -23.45 8.44
C ARG A 357 21.92 -24.07 9.81
N TRP A 358 20.66 -24.14 10.21
CA TRP A 358 20.28 -24.79 11.47
C TRP A 358 20.67 -26.27 11.53
N LEU A 359 20.53 -27.03 10.42
CA LEU A 359 20.98 -28.43 10.34
C LEU A 359 22.50 -28.55 10.50
N GLU A 360 23.27 -27.72 9.82
CA GLU A 360 24.73 -27.67 9.89
C GLU A 360 25.23 -27.34 11.31
N GLU A 361 24.63 -26.39 11.97
CA GLU A 361 24.90 -26.05 13.36
C GLU A 361 24.59 -27.23 14.30
N ARG A 362 23.45 -27.83 14.12
CA ARG A 362 23.03 -28.97 14.93
C ARG A 362 23.97 -30.18 14.76
N GLU A 363 24.40 -30.47 13.55
CA GLU A 363 25.40 -31.52 13.30
C GLU A 363 26.74 -31.20 13.98
N THR A 364 27.16 -29.95 13.92
CA THR A 364 28.39 -29.49 14.59
C THR A 364 28.28 -29.64 16.10
N ILE A 365 27.17 -29.23 16.71
CA ILE A 365 26.92 -29.38 18.15
C ILE A 365 26.90 -30.89 18.55
N LEU A 366 26.24 -31.75 17.77
CA LEU A 366 26.22 -33.18 18.02
C LEU A 366 27.60 -33.82 17.94
N ARG A 367 28.44 -33.36 17.00
CA ARG A 367 29.84 -33.80 16.88
C ARG A 367 30.67 -33.39 18.10
N MET A 368 30.56 -32.10 18.50
CA MET A 368 31.23 -31.60 19.71
C MET A 368 30.81 -32.33 20.97
N ASN A 369 29.52 -32.60 21.15
CA ASN A 369 29.01 -33.37 22.30
C ASN A 369 29.50 -34.80 22.32
N LYS A 370 29.59 -35.50 21.15
CA LYS A 370 30.18 -36.82 21.05
C LYS A 370 31.67 -36.83 21.44
N GLU A 371 32.43 -35.80 21.02
CA GLU A 371 33.84 -35.67 21.36
C GLU A 371 34.06 -35.39 22.85
N LEU A 372 33.23 -34.53 23.45
CA LEU A 372 33.23 -34.25 24.87
C LEU A 372 32.93 -35.49 25.71
N ASN A 373 31.88 -36.23 25.33
CA ASN A 373 31.52 -37.48 26.01
C ASN A 373 32.61 -38.54 25.87
N ALA A 374 33.26 -38.65 24.70
CA ALA A 374 34.37 -39.56 24.48
C ALA A 374 35.63 -39.20 25.31
N LYS A 375 35.87 -37.88 25.53
CA LYS A 375 36.95 -37.40 26.40
C LYS A 375 36.66 -37.66 27.88
N SER A 376 35.42 -37.43 28.33
CA SER A 376 35.01 -37.66 29.72
C SER A 376 35.05 -39.18 30.08
N THR A 377 34.64 -40.08 29.18
CA THR A 377 34.72 -41.53 29.35
C THR A 377 36.20 -42.02 29.43
N LYS A 378 37.09 -41.41 28.62
CA LYS A 378 38.52 -41.72 28.68
C LYS A 378 39.18 -41.17 29.94
N SER A 379 38.77 -40.04 30.45
CA SER A 379 39.24 -39.48 31.72
C SER A 379 38.81 -40.32 32.91
N GLY A 380 37.54 -40.70 32.98
CA GLY A 380 37.01 -41.58 34.03
C GLY A 380 37.59 -43.00 34.01
N ALA A 381 37.91 -43.54 32.82
CA ALA A 381 38.61 -44.81 32.71
C ALA A 381 40.09 -44.75 33.18
N ARG A 382 40.78 -43.62 32.93
CA ARG A 382 42.14 -43.37 33.45
C ARG A 382 42.16 -43.20 34.96
N GLU A 383 41.18 -42.51 35.52
CA GLU A 383 41.07 -42.31 36.97
C GLU A 383 40.76 -43.64 37.72
N ARG A 384 39.89 -44.45 37.16
CA ARG A 384 39.62 -45.84 37.68
C ARG A 384 40.84 -46.74 37.54
N ALA A 385 41.63 -46.67 36.48
CA ALA A 385 42.84 -47.43 36.27
C ALA A 385 43.96 -46.99 37.25
N SER A 386 44.07 -45.69 37.59
CA SER A 386 45.00 -45.18 38.57
C SER A 386 44.61 -45.53 40.01
N LEU A 387 43.33 -45.58 40.34
CA LEU A 387 42.85 -46.03 41.65
C LEU A 387 43.08 -47.54 41.85
N SER A 388 42.84 -48.38 40.84
CA SER A 388 43.12 -49.82 40.91
C SER A 388 44.61 -50.16 40.98
N GLN A 389 45.52 -49.31 40.48
CA GLN A 389 46.96 -49.48 40.65
C GLN A 389 47.44 -48.99 42.04
N ALA A 390 46.74 -48.09 42.70
CA ALA A 390 47.07 -47.65 44.05
C ALA A 390 46.63 -48.64 45.14
N GLU A 391 45.53 -49.43 44.91
CA GLU A 391 45.06 -50.45 45.83
C GLU A 391 45.85 -51.77 45.72
N GLY A 392 46.67 -51.98 44.67
CA GLY A 392 47.52 -53.18 44.47
C GLY A 392 48.96 -53.10 45.01
N VAL A 393 49.28 -52.09 45.79
CA VAL A 393 50.64 -51.89 46.39
C VAL A 393 50.61 -52.02 47.92
N GLU A 394 49.48 -52.38 48.55
CA GLU A 394 49.37 -52.67 49.99
C GLU A 394 49.05 -54.13 50.29
N GLU A 395 49.69 -55.11 49.60
CA GLU A 395 49.82 -56.50 50.07
C GLU A 395 51.25 -56.95 50.08
#